data_f140cf389297a859aef0458f9d44dcd4
#
_entry.id   f140cf389297a859aef0458f9d44dcd4
#
_cell.length_a   1.000
_cell.length_b   1.000
_cell.length_c   1.000
_cell.angle_alpha   90.00
_cell.angle_beta   90.00
_cell.angle_gamma   90.00
#
_symmetry.space_group_name_H-M   'P 1'
#
loop_
_entity.id
_entity.type
_entity.pdbx_description
1 polymer ?
#
loop_
_entity_poly.entity_id
_entity_poly.type
_entity_poly.pdbx_seq_one_letter_code
_entity_poly.pdbx_strand_id
1 'polypeptide(L)'
;NSSLSYQGKVGSYSTSSGFRYPYGMYVDGNDKIFATDFYNYAVRQYDTSLVEQNTYGGGGGTLLDAAKKVIKKIVSNTDLTSGANFGLMEWGTRHNIRVKISDTGAKQIYTNVDGIYASGGTDLNRALGIVRNYFTSGQVANWNLTCSLNYLIVISDGYWSSHSSVISVTNQLRQTYNIKTFAVGLTSSGSTYNALATAGGTNKPLYASNETELLQKLTDAIKQAISGRLTFTTPAVMSDVTKGNFVYQSTFEYARDMQWKGSLKKYKLNSNVSFGAVQWDAG
;
A
#
# COMPACT_ATOMS: atom_id res chain seq x y z
N ASN A 1 -47.77 22.14 30.49
CA ASN A 1 -46.74 21.25 31.08
C ASN A 1 -46.90 19.84 30.53
N SER A 2 -46.32 19.58 29.40
CA SER A 2 -46.14 18.20 28.93
C SER A 2 -45.06 17.56 29.79
N SER A 3 -45.39 16.61 30.63
CA SER A 3 -44.43 15.82 31.38
C SER A 3 -43.63 14.98 30.40
N LEU A 4 -42.30 15.18 30.33
CA LEU A 4 -41.40 14.34 29.59
C LEU A 4 -41.40 12.95 30.22
N SER A 5 -41.83 11.92 29.49
CA SER A 5 -41.71 10.53 29.90
C SER A 5 -40.58 9.84 29.13
N TYR A 6 -39.80 9.04 29.85
CA TYR A 6 -38.75 8.21 29.23
C TYR A 6 -39.37 7.17 28.31
N GLN A 7 -39.02 7.20 27.02
CA GLN A 7 -39.57 6.31 26.02
C GLN A 7 -38.61 5.14 25.65
N GLY A 8 -37.34 5.27 25.95
CA GLY A 8 -36.37 4.24 25.63
C GLY A 8 -34.94 4.75 25.51
N LYS A 9 -34.00 3.86 25.26
CA LYS A 9 -32.63 4.18 24.98
C LYS A 9 -32.14 3.34 23.79
N VAL A 10 -31.25 3.90 23.01
CA VAL A 10 -30.51 3.17 21.99
C VAL A 10 -29.05 3.05 22.35
N GLY A 11 -28.48 1.93 21.99
CA GLY A 11 -27.05 1.66 22.08
C GLY A 11 -26.57 1.34 23.49
N SER A 12 -25.45 0.70 23.52
CA SER A 12 -24.59 0.51 24.69
C SER A 12 -23.18 0.91 24.28
N TYR A 13 -22.31 1.18 25.23
CA TYR A 13 -20.90 1.40 24.91
C TYR A 13 -20.34 0.13 24.24
N SER A 14 -19.98 0.23 22.97
CA SER A 14 -19.44 -0.88 22.20
C SER A 14 -18.52 -0.37 21.09
N THR A 15 -17.51 -1.15 20.81
CA THR A 15 -16.53 -0.85 19.75
C THR A 15 -16.99 -1.22 18.33
N SER A 16 -18.09 -1.97 18.20
CA SER A 16 -18.55 -2.48 16.90
C SER A 16 -20.00 -2.21 16.54
N SER A 17 -20.90 -2.14 17.51
CA SER A 17 -22.35 -1.99 17.26
C SER A 17 -23.04 -0.95 18.13
N GLY A 18 -22.35 -0.39 19.11
CA GLY A 18 -22.87 0.65 19.99
C GLY A 18 -22.26 2.02 19.73
N PHE A 19 -22.73 3.02 20.47
CA PHE A 19 -22.13 4.33 20.46
C PHE A 19 -20.78 4.33 21.18
N ARG A 20 -19.82 5.05 20.57
CA ARG A 20 -18.52 5.30 21.18
C ARG A 20 -18.32 6.81 21.30
N TYR A 21 -18.68 7.37 22.46
CA TYR A 21 -18.73 8.80 22.73
C TYR A 21 -19.71 9.57 21.83
N PRO A 22 -21.03 9.45 22.04
CA PRO A 22 -22.00 10.31 21.38
C PRO A 22 -21.79 11.75 21.84
N TYR A 23 -21.62 12.68 20.91
CA TYR A 23 -21.28 14.07 21.20
C TYR A 23 -22.43 15.04 20.98
N GLY A 24 -23.34 14.71 20.09
CA GLY A 24 -24.48 15.54 19.77
C GLY A 24 -25.63 14.75 19.19
N MET A 25 -26.82 15.33 19.31
CA MET A 25 -28.06 14.79 18.77
C MET A 25 -28.87 15.90 18.12
N TYR A 26 -29.51 15.59 17.00
CA TYR A 26 -30.38 16.47 16.25
C TYR A 26 -31.64 15.72 15.85
N VAL A 27 -32.78 16.37 15.89
CA VAL A 27 -34.05 15.84 15.40
C VAL A 27 -34.53 16.73 14.25
N ASP A 28 -34.78 16.12 13.09
CA ASP A 28 -35.26 16.87 11.93
C ASP A 28 -36.78 17.12 11.95
N GLY A 29 -37.27 17.87 10.96
CA GLY A 29 -38.71 18.22 10.86
C GLY A 29 -39.62 17.02 10.52
N ASN A 30 -39.08 15.82 10.32
CA ASN A 30 -39.79 14.56 10.07
C ASN A 30 -39.60 13.58 11.24
N ASP A 31 -39.24 14.08 12.40
CA ASP A 31 -39.02 13.33 13.65
C ASP A 31 -37.93 12.26 13.54
N LYS A 32 -36.98 12.38 12.56
CA LYS A 32 -35.82 11.54 12.50
C LYS A 32 -34.76 12.05 13.46
N ILE A 33 -34.19 11.13 14.23
CA ILE A 33 -33.17 11.43 15.23
C ILE A 33 -31.80 11.09 14.62
N PHE A 34 -30.90 12.08 14.64
CA PHE A 34 -29.50 11.92 14.22
C PHE A 34 -28.61 12.04 15.46
N ALA A 35 -27.78 11.04 15.68
CA ALA A 35 -26.82 11.03 16.78
C ALA A 35 -25.40 10.90 16.26
N THR A 36 -24.53 11.80 16.68
CA THR A 36 -23.11 11.72 16.34
C THR A 36 -22.42 10.65 17.18
N ASP A 37 -21.62 9.84 16.54
CA ASP A 37 -20.81 8.80 17.16
C ASP A 37 -19.34 9.13 16.89
N PHE A 38 -18.76 9.98 17.75
CA PHE A 38 -17.52 10.68 17.51
C PHE A 38 -16.33 9.74 17.23
N TYR A 39 -16.12 8.73 18.04
CA TYR A 39 -15.02 7.80 17.85
C TYR A 39 -15.27 6.74 16.77
N ASN A 40 -16.50 6.56 16.33
CA ASN A 40 -16.83 5.75 15.18
C ASN A 40 -16.95 6.58 13.89
N TYR A 41 -16.70 7.90 13.96
CA TYR A 41 -16.76 8.85 12.84
C TYR A 41 -18.07 8.76 12.06
N ALA A 42 -19.17 8.52 12.76
CA ALA A 42 -20.48 8.27 12.18
C ALA A 42 -21.53 9.25 12.68
N VAL A 43 -22.54 9.44 11.85
CA VAL A 43 -23.85 9.97 12.27
C VAL A 43 -24.86 8.87 12.06
N ARG A 44 -25.52 8.43 13.14
CA ARG A 44 -26.55 7.39 13.08
C ARG A 44 -27.92 8.03 13.06
N GLN A 45 -28.76 7.56 12.16
CA GLN A 45 -30.15 8.01 12.03
C GLN A 45 -31.10 6.96 12.60
N TYR A 46 -32.01 7.40 13.44
CA TYR A 46 -33.05 6.58 14.06
C TYR A 46 -34.41 7.12 13.71
N ASP A 47 -35.43 6.26 13.72
CA ASP A 47 -36.83 6.64 13.73
C ASP A 47 -37.34 6.93 15.14
N THR A 48 -38.61 7.32 15.26
CA THR A 48 -39.27 7.60 16.55
C THR A 48 -39.39 6.39 17.47
N SER A 49 -39.28 5.20 16.96
CA SER A 49 -39.23 3.93 17.70
C SER A 49 -37.81 3.56 18.15
N LEU A 50 -36.83 4.45 17.89
CA LEU A 50 -35.41 4.28 18.20
C LEU A 50 -34.75 3.11 17.43
N VAL A 51 -35.30 2.76 16.28
CA VAL A 51 -34.72 1.79 15.38
C VAL A 51 -33.74 2.50 14.43
N GLU A 52 -32.50 2.02 14.36
CA GLU A 52 -31.50 2.56 13.44
C GLU A 52 -31.91 2.34 11.99
N GLN A 53 -32.01 3.44 11.23
CA GLN A 53 -32.43 3.45 9.84
C GLN A 53 -31.24 3.56 8.90
N ASN A 54 -30.30 4.42 9.24
CA ASN A 54 -29.11 4.67 8.42
C ASN A 54 -27.91 5.04 9.30
N THR A 55 -26.72 4.75 8.80
CA THR A 55 -25.46 5.27 9.32
C THR A 55 -24.76 6.05 8.22
N TYR A 56 -24.56 7.34 8.44
CA TYR A 56 -23.84 8.22 7.52
C TYR A 56 -22.40 8.37 8.01
N GLY A 57 -21.45 8.16 7.15
CA GLY A 57 -20.06 8.06 7.56
C GLY A 57 -19.82 6.73 8.28
N GLY A 58 -18.78 6.65 9.07
CA GLY A 58 -18.54 5.46 9.87
C GLY A 58 -18.48 4.18 9.06
N GLY A 59 -17.57 4.08 8.19
CA GLY A 59 -17.09 2.74 7.90
C GLY A 59 -16.44 2.22 9.18
N GLY A 60 -17.21 2.06 10.25
CA GLY A 60 -16.92 1.59 11.61
C GLY A 60 -15.51 1.13 11.94
N GLY A 61 -14.48 1.92 11.65
CA GLY A 61 -13.11 1.51 11.84
C GLY A 61 -12.18 2.71 11.96
N THR A 62 -11.20 2.57 12.82
CA THR A 62 -10.05 3.47 12.87
C THR A 62 -9.36 3.49 11.49
N LEU A 63 -8.48 4.47 11.25
CA LEU A 63 -7.61 4.46 10.05
C LEU A 63 -6.86 3.14 9.90
N LEU A 64 -6.50 2.52 11.01
CA LEU A 64 -5.89 1.19 11.04
C LEU A 64 -6.85 0.11 10.53
N ASP A 65 -8.15 0.17 10.87
CA ASP A 65 -9.12 -0.82 10.38
C ASP A 65 -9.36 -0.66 8.87
N ALA A 66 -9.39 0.57 8.37
CA ALA A 66 -9.41 0.84 6.94
C ALA A 66 -8.16 0.27 6.24
N ALA A 67 -6.98 0.49 6.82
CA ALA A 67 -5.73 -0.09 6.31
C ALA A 67 -5.76 -1.62 6.30
N LYS A 68 -6.23 -2.26 7.38
CA LYS A 68 -6.38 -3.73 7.45
C LYS A 68 -7.30 -4.27 6.37
N LYS A 69 -8.47 -3.65 6.18
CA LYS A 69 -9.42 -4.04 5.12
C LYS A 69 -8.79 -3.94 3.74
N VAL A 70 -8.09 -2.86 3.46
CA VAL A 70 -7.41 -2.65 2.19
C VAL A 70 -6.28 -3.65 1.99
N ILE A 71 -5.45 -3.89 3.01
CA ILE A 71 -4.39 -4.91 2.97
C ILE A 71 -5.00 -6.28 2.64
N LYS A 72 -6.10 -6.67 3.28
CA LYS A 72 -6.80 -7.93 2.97
C LYS A 72 -7.27 -8.01 1.54
N LYS A 73 -7.87 -6.94 1.00
CA LYS A 73 -8.30 -6.87 -0.41
C LYS A 73 -7.11 -7.05 -1.37
N ILE A 74 -5.98 -6.42 -1.07
CA ILE A 74 -4.76 -6.53 -1.89
C ILE A 74 -4.19 -7.93 -1.85
N VAL A 75 -4.00 -8.51 -0.67
CA VAL A 75 -3.37 -9.84 -0.54
C VAL A 75 -4.28 -10.99 -0.99
N SER A 76 -5.58 -10.72 -1.17
CA SER A 76 -6.54 -11.65 -1.77
C SER A 76 -6.61 -11.54 -3.30
N ASN A 77 -6.03 -10.51 -3.88
CA ASN A 77 -6.03 -10.31 -5.33
C ASN A 77 -4.84 -11.02 -5.96
N THR A 78 -5.10 -12.08 -6.71
CA THR A 78 -4.08 -12.91 -7.37
C THR A 78 -3.27 -12.13 -8.40
N ASP A 79 -3.87 -11.14 -9.08
CA ASP A 79 -3.17 -10.31 -10.08
C ASP A 79 -2.10 -9.43 -9.43
N LEU A 80 -2.27 -9.09 -8.15
CA LEU A 80 -1.31 -8.29 -7.37
C LEU A 80 -0.30 -9.13 -6.61
N THR A 81 -0.61 -10.39 -6.32
CA THR A 81 0.24 -11.24 -5.47
C THR A 81 1.01 -12.30 -6.24
N SER A 82 0.58 -12.62 -7.46
CA SER A 82 1.23 -13.64 -8.27
C SER A 82 2.70 -13.29 -8.57
N GLY A 83 3.59 -14.23 -8.29
CA GLY A 83 5.04 -14.08 -8.52
C GLY A 83 5.76 -13.12 -7.56
N ALA A 84 5.12 -12.65 -6.49
CA ALA A 84 5.74 -11.80 -5.48
C ALA A 84 5.69 -12.44 -4.09
N ASN A 85 6.73 -12.22 -3.29
CA ASN A 85 6.79 -12.62 -1.90
C ASN A 85 6.37 -11.44 -1.02
N PHE A 86 5.48 -11.70 -0.08
CA PHE A 86 4.94 -10.69 0.82
C PHE A 86 5.36 -10.94 2.26
N GLY A 87 5.55 -9.86 3.00
CA GLY A 87 5.74 -9.86 4.45
C GLY A 87 4.99 -8.71 5.08
N LEU A 88 4.77 -8.78 6.39
CA LEU A 88 4.07 -7.77 7.16
C LEU A 88 4.82 -7.46 8.44
N MET A 89 5.03 -6.18 8.69
CA MET A 89 5.57 -5.67 9.95
C MET A 89 4.60 -4.66 10.56
N GLU A 90 4.34 -4.78 11.84
CA GLU A 90 3.73 -3.73 12.65
C GLU A 90 4.79 -2.84 13.27
N TRP A 91 4.48 -1.57 13.40
CA TRP A 91 5.36 -0.60 14.04
C TRP A 91 4.57 0.45 14.83
N GLY A 92 5.19 1.01 15.85
CA GLY A 92 4.52 1.89 16.80
C GLY A 92 5.14 1.69 18.19
N THR A 93 4.39 1.25 19.19
CA THR A 93 4.97 0.75 20.45
C THR A 93 5.63 -0.60 20.26
N ARG A 94 5.02 -1.45 19.46
CA ARG A 94 5.59 -2.74 19.06
C ARG A 94 6.20 -2.60 17.68
N HIS A 95 7.36 -3.22 17.51
CA HIS A 95 8.08 -3.31 16.25
C HIS A 95 8.29 -4.79 15.98
N ASN A 96 7.36 -5.41 15.28
CA ASN A 96 7.35 -6.86 15.13
C ASN A 96 7.07 -7.28 13.69
N ILE A 97 7.89 -8.20 13.17
CA ILE A 97 7.63 -8.87 11.90
C ILE A 97 6.55 -9.91 12.15
N ARG A 98 5.33 -9.59 11.77
CA ARG A 98 4.14 -10.43 11.93
C ARG A 98 4.12 -11.59 10.95
N VAL A 99 4.52 -11.31 9.72
CA VAL A 99 4.59 -12.30 8.65
C VAL A 99 5.94 -12.16 7.96
N LYS A 100 6.70 -13.24 7.91
CA LYS A 100 7.97 -13.28 7.18
C LYS A 100 7.72 -13.25 5.67
N ILE A 101 8.65 -12.65 4.93
CA ILE A 101 8.57 -12.61 3.46
C ILE A 101 8.65 -14.04 2.93
N SER A 102 7.62 -14.46 2.21
CA SER A 102 7.53 -15.78 1.56
C SER A 102 6.51 -15.77 0.43
N ASP A 103 6.50 -16.83 -0.35
CA ASP A 103 5.50 -17.09 -1.40
C ASP A 103 4.08 -17.29 -0.84
N THR A 104 3.98 -17.78 0.39
CA THR A 104 2.70 -17.91 1.13
C THR A 104 2.39 -16.67 1.98
N GLY A 105 3.25 -15.66 1.95
CA GLY A 105 3.15 -14.47 2.80
C GLY A 105 1.84 -13.71 2.63
N ALA A 106 1.34 -13.57 1.42
CA ALA A 106 0.06 -12.92 1.15
C ALA A 106 -1.09 -13.60 1.91
N LYS A 107 -1.18 -14.93 1.85
CA LYS A 107 -2.18 -15.72 2.58
C LYS A 107 -2.01 -15.58 4.10
N GLN A 108 -0.78 -15.58 4.59
CA GLN A 108 -0.50 -15.39 6.02
C GLN A 108 -0.86 -13.98 6.50
N ILE A 109 -0.63 -12.95 5.67
CA ILE A 109 -1.04 -11.57 6.00
C ILE A 109 -2.55 -11.48 6.17
N TYR A 110 -3.33 -12.10 5.28
CA TYR A 110 -4.78 -12.10 5.36
C TYR A 110 -5.30 -12.56 6.73
N THR A 111 -4.69 -13.57 7.32
CA THR A 111 -5.09 -14.13 8.62
C THR A 111 -4.50 -13.37 9.82
N ASN A 112 -3.34 -12.74 9.67
CA ASN A 112 -2.60 -12.14 10.78
C ASN A 112 -2.81 -10.62 10.93
N VAL A 113 -3.26 -9.93 9.89
CA VAL A 113 -3.37 -8.47 9.89
C VAL A 113 -4.37 -7.94 10.93
N ASP A 114 -5.42 -8.70 11.24
CA ASP A 114 -6.41 -8.30 12.25
C ASP A 114 -5.84 -8.20 13.67
N GLY A 115 -4.79 -8.95 13.95
CA GLY A 115 -4.09 -8.91 15.23
C GLY A 115 -3.20 -7.67 15.46
N ILE A 116 -3.18 -6.70 14.55
CA ILE A 116 -2.49 -5.42 14.72
C ILE A 116 -3.42 -4.45 15.44
N TYR A 117 -2.92 -3.79 16.47
CA TYR A 117 -3.66 -2.81 17.25
C TYR A 117 -2.91 -1.48 17.26
N ALA A 118 -3.67 -0.38 17.14
CA ALA A 118 -3.11 0.95 17.27
C ALA A 118 -2.62 1.16 18.70
N SER A 119 -1.34 1.42 18.86
CA SER A 119 -0.74 1.68 20.18
C SER A 119 0.58 2.44 20.05
N GLY A 120 0.81 3.39 20.96
CA GLY A 120 2.10 4.03 21.20
C GLY A 120 2.53 5.08 20.20
N GLY A 121 3.84 5.31 20.20
CA GLY A 121 4.47 6.36 19.42
C GLY A 121 4.75 5.96 17.96
N THR A 122 5.35 6.90 17.24
CA THR A 122 5.60 6.80 15.79
C THR A 122 7.10 6.72 15.53
N ASP A 123 7.76 5.64 16.01
CA ASP A 123 9.21 5.44 15.85
C ASP A 123 9.53 4.66 14.58
N LEU A 124 9.43 5.35 13.44
CA LEU A 124 9.76 4.79 12.14
C LEU A 124 11.26 4.47 12.00
N ASN A 125 12.14 5.22 12.67
CA ASN A 125 13.58 4.98 12.61
C ASN A 125 13.93 3.57 13.11
N ARG A 126 13.38 3.19 14.26
CA ARG A 126 13.57 1.84 14.80
C ARG A 126 12.97 0.77 13.89
N ALA A 127 11.78 1.02 13.33
CA ALA A 127 11.14 0.11 12.39
C ALA A 127 12.02 -0.17 11.16
N LEU A 128 12.56 0.88 10.54
CA LEU A 128 13.45 0.75 9.38
C LEU A 128 14.77 0.03 9.73
N GLY A 129 15.29 0.24 10.93
CA GLY A 129 16.45 -0.50 11.43
C GLY A 129 16.18 -2.01 11.52
N ILE A 130 15.01 -2.41 12.00
CA ILE A 130 14.58 -3.81 12.05
C ILE A 130 14.43 -4.37 10.64
N VAL A 131 13.78 -3.64 9.71
CA VAL A 131 13.67 -4.04 8.30
C VAL A 131 15.05 -4.29 7.70
N ARG A 132 15.98 -3.34 7.86
CA ARG A 132 17.36 -3.49 7.38
C ARG A 132 18.00 -4.78 7.90
N ASN A 133 17.93 -5.00 9.21
CA ASN A 133 18.51 -6.18 9.83
C ASN A 133 17.83 -7.47 9.36
N TYR A 134 16.54 -7.45 9.14
CA TYR A 134 15.77 -8.57 8.61
C TYR A 134 16.26 -9.00 7.23
N PHE A 135 16.51 -8.06 6.33
CA PHE A 135 17.07 -8.35 5.02
C PHE A 135 18.52 -8.84 5.08
N THR A 136 19.34 -8.22 5.92
CA THR A 136 20.80 -8.49 5.95
C THR A 136 21.20 -9.69 6.80
N SER A 137 20.33 -10.18 7.67
CA SER A 137 20.62 -11.33 8.56
C SER A 137 20.40 -12.72 7.93
N GLY A 138 20.14 -12.78 6.63
CA GLY A 138 19.88 -14.04 5.92
C GLY A 138 18.45 -14.58 6.11
N GLN A 139 17.56 -13.84 6.74
CA GLN A 139 16.16 -14.25 6.92
C GLN A 139 15.32 -14.12 5.65
N VAL A 140 15.75 -13.33 4.69
CA VAL A 140 15.11 -13.18 3.38
C VAL A 140 16.01 -13.83 2.34
N ALA A 141 15.56 -14.92 1.75
CA ALA A 141 16.32 -15.62 0.72
C ALA A 141 16.37 -14.79 -0.58
N ASN A 142 17.51 -14.83 -1.24
CA ASN A 142 17.68 -14.28 -2.60
C ASN A 142 17.33 -12.78 -2.76
N TRP A 143 17.25 -12.02 -1.69
CA TRP A 143 16.88 -10.59 -1.73
C TRP A 143 17.93 -9.75 -2.49
N ASN A 144 19.17 -10.16 -2.47
CA ASN A 144 20.34 -9.45 -3.03
C ASN A 144 20.74 -9.92 -4.42
N LEU A 145 19.95 -10.75 -5.08
CA LEU A 145 20.21 -11.13 -6.48
C LEU A 145 20.04 -9.91 -7.38
N THR A 146 20.82 -9.85 -8.45
CA THR A 146 20.82 -8.73 -9.41
C THR A 146 19.44 -8.46 -10.01
N CYS A 147 18.61 -9.49 -10.16
CA CYS A 147 17.26 -9.39 -10.69
C CYS A 147 16.18 -9.26 -9.60
N SER A 148 16.55 -9.23 -8.32
CA SER A 148 15.58 -9.08 -7.22
C SER A 148 15.16 -7.62 -7.08
N LEU A 149 13.85 -7.39 -7.11
CA LEU A 149 13.24 -6.10 -6.83
C LEU A 149 12.60 -6.14 -5.45
N ASN A 150 13.11 -5.32 -4.55
CA ASN A 150 12.63 -5.27 -3.17
C ASN A 150 11.96 -3.93 -2.91
N TYR A 151 10.78 -3.99 -2.29
CA TYR A 151 9.99 -2.82 -1.97
C TYR A 151 9.52 -2.85 -0.53
N LEU A 152 9.54 -1.68 0.09
CA LEU A 152 8.94 -1.42 1.38
C LEU A 152 7.79 -0.42 1.19
N ILE A 153 6.63 -0.73 1.74
CA ILE A 153 5.49 0.18 1.75
C ILE A 153 5.27 0.59 3.21
N VAL A 154 5.54 1.86 3.51
CA VAL A 154 5.31 2.46 4.83
C VAL A 154 3.97 3.14 4.84
N ILE A 155 3.04 2.65 5.66
CA ILE A 155 1.70 3.22 5.84
C ILE A 155 1.65 3.88 7.22
N SER A 156 1.33 5.17 7.28
CA SER A 156 1.25 5.94 8.51
C SER A 156 0.10 6.95 8.47
N ASP A 157 -0.50 7.20 9.63
CA ASP A 157 -1.54 8.21 9.85
C ASP A 157 -1.01 9.50 10.51
N GLY A 158 0.29 9.57 10.75
CA GLY A 158 0.91 10.71 11.43
C GLY A 158 2.38 10.90 11.08
N TYR A 159 2.98 11.87 11.77
CA TYR A 159 4.38 12.18 11.63
C TYR A 159 5.20 11.34 12.61
N TRP A 160 6.40 10.98 12.18
CA TRP A 160 7.38 10.27 13.01
C TRP A 160 8.47 11.21 13.52
N SER A 161 9.10 10.82 14.62
CA SER A 161 10.28 11.50 15.17
C SER A 161 11.56 11.13 14.40
N SER A 162 12.67 11.82 14.72
CA SER A 162 14.00 11.50 14.18
C SER A 162 14.09 11.52 12.65
N HIS A 163 13.52 12.55 12.03
CA HIS A 163 13.41 12.69 10.57
C HIS A 163 14.73 12.44 9.82
N SER A 164 15.84 13.05 10.27
CA SER A 164 17.15 12.88 9.63
C SER A 164 17.63 11.42 9.66
N SER A 165 17.43 10.73 10.77
CA SER A 165 17.81 9.32 10.92
C SER A 165 16.94 8.43 10.03
N VAL A 166 15.63 8.69 9.95
CA VAL A 166 14.71 7.99 9.05
C VAL A 166 15.18 8.12 7.60
N ILE A 167 15.49 9.34 7.16
CA ILE A 167 15.98 9.60 5.81
C ILE A 167 17.32 8.91 5.55
N SER A 168 18.24 8.94 6.53
CA SER A 168 19.54 8.26 6.42
C SER A 168 19.39 6.74 6.23
N VAL A 169 18.57 6.09 7.08
CA VAL A 169 18.34 4.64 6.97
C VAL A 169 17.60 4.29 5.68
N THR A 170 16.64 5.12 5.25
CA THR A 170 15.91 4.90 3.98
C THR A 170 16.84 5.03 2.77
N ASN A 171 17.75 6.01 2.76
CA ASN A 171 18.77 6.13 1.73
C ASN A 171 19.70 4.90 1.71
N GLN A 172 20.10 4.41 2.89
CA GLN A 172 20.91 3.19 2.99
C GLN A 172 20.16 1.97 2.43
N LEU A 173 18.87 1.79 2.79
CA LEU A 173 18.03 0.72 2.24
C LEU A 173 18.00 0.78 0.72
N ARG A 174 17.87 1.96 0.12
CA ARG A 174 17.83 2.12 -1.33
C ARG A 174 19.21 1.94 -1.96
N GLN A 175 20.23 2.65 -1.49
CA GLN A 175 21.52 2.75 -2.18
C GLN A 175 22.41 1.52 -1.96
N THR A 176 22.37 0.96 -0.75
CA THR A 176 23.23 -0.16 -0.39
C THR A 176 22.53 -1.52 -0.60
N TYR A 177 21.22 -1.55 -0.33
CA TYR A 177 20.47 -2.82 -0.32
C TYR A 177 19.45 -2.93 -1.44
N ASN A 178 19.36 -1.92 -2.34
CA ASN A 178 18.41 -1.89 -3.45
C ASN A 178 16.94 -2.13 -3.04
N ILE A 179 16.56 -1.59 -1.88
CA ILE A 179 15.19 -1.67 -1.35
C ILE A 179 14.54 -0.30 -1.52
N LYS A 180 13.58 -0.18 -2.43
CA LYS A 180 12.82 1.06 -2.63
C LYS A 180 11.70 1.19 -1.59
N THR A 181 11.38 2.43 -1.21
CA THR A 181 10.36 2.71 -0.19
C THR A 181 9.25 3.59 -0.74
N PHE A 182 8.02 3.10 -0.70
CA PHE A 182 6.81 3.90 -0.89
C PHE A 182 6.35 4.47 0.45
N ALA A 183 6.09 5.78 0.48
CA ALA A 183 5.51 6.46 1.64
C ALA A 183 4.01 6.67 1.41
N VAL A 184 3.17 6.12 2.29
CA VAL A 184 1.71 6.21 2.21
C VAL A 184 1.19 6.92 3.45
N GLY A 185 0.59 8.10 3.25
CA GLY A 185 -0.04 8.89 4.30
C GLY A 185 -1.55 8.67 4.33
N LEU A 186 -2.08 8.27 5.50
CA LEU A 186 -3.50 8.17 5.76
C LEU A 186 -3.97 9.47 6.42
N THR A 187 -4.78 10.26 5.72
CA THR A 187 -5.26 11.58 6.17
C THR A 187 -4.17 12.60 6.53
N SER A 188 -2.90 12.21 6.40
CA SER A 188 -1.73 13.05 6.66
C SER A 188 -0.95 13.29 5.39
N SER A 189 -0.45 14.51 5.21
CA SER A 189 0.35 14.92 4.07
C SER A 189 1.44 15.88 4.53
N GLY A 190 2.51 16.02 3.76
CA GLY A 190 3.51 17.04 4.05
C GLY A 190 4.94 16.68 3.67
N SER A 191 5.85 17.58 4.00
CA SER A 191 7.27 17.51 3.63
C SER A 191 7.97 16.24 4.12
N THR A 192 7.56 15.70 5.27
CA THR A 192 8.11 14.48 5.87
C THR A 192 7.89 13.26 4.97
N TYR A 193 6.67 13.10 4.42
CA TYR A 193 6.37 12.02 3.49
C TYR A 193 7.07 12.21 2.15
N ASN A 194 7.17 13.47 1.67
CA ASN A 194 7.92 13.79 0.46
C ASN A 194 9.41 13.40 0.60
N ALA A 195 10.01 13.74 1.74
CA ALA A 195 11.40 13.40 2.02
C ALA A 195 11.61 11.88 2.09
N LEU A 196 10.69 11.14 2.72
CA LEU A 196 10.75 9.67 2.79
C LEU A 196 10.64 9.03 1.40
N ALA A 197 9.69 9.47 0.58
CA ALA A 197 9.51 8.95 -0.79
C ALA A 197 10.73 9.25 -1.67
N THR A 198 11.29 10.45 -1.58
CA THR A 198 12.50 10.84 -2.31
C THR A 198 13.70 9.99 -1.88
N ALA A 199 13.94 9.86 -0.58
CA ALA A 199 15.01 8.99 -0.05
C ALA A 199 14.80 7.53 -0.45
N GLY A 200 13.55 7.07 -0.47
CA GLY A 200 13.16 5.72 -0.88
C GLY A 200 13.22 5.47 -2.39
N GLY A 201 13.44 6.49 -3.21
CA GLY A 201 13.55 6.36 -4.68
C GLY A 201 12.22 6.14 -5.40
N THR A 202 11.11 6.52 -4.79
CA THR A 202 9.77 6.50 -5.39
C THR A 202 9.27 7.92 -5.75
N ASN A 203 10.04 8.94 -5.37
CA ASN A 203 9.92 10.36 -5.71
C ASN A 203 8.68 11.06 -5.16
N LYS A 204 7.52 10.41 -5.14
CA LYS A 204 6.27 11.00 -4.67
C LYS A 204 5.61 10.11 -3.63
N PRO A 205 5.17 10.67 -2.50
CA PRO A 205 4.35 9.93 -1.54
C PRO A 205 2.94 9.72 -2.10
N LEU A 206 2.26 8.75 -1.55
CA LEU A 206 0.88 8.42 -1.86
C LEU A 206 0.02 8.89 -0.68
N TYR A 207 -1.02 9.66 -0.96
CA TYR A 207 -1.94 10.14 0.07
C TYR A 207 -3.33 9.55 -0.16
N ALA A 208 -3.96 9.10 0.90
CA ALA A 208 -5.30 8.56 0.88
C ALA A 208 -6.12 9.12 2.04
N SER A 209 -7.30 9.65 1.75
CA SER A 209 -8.22 10.20 2.73
C SER A 209 -9.30 9.21 3.17
N ASN A 210 -9.44 8.11 2.45
CA ASN A 210 -10.45 7.07 2.68
C ASN A 210 -9.99 5.68 2.19
N GLU A 211 -10.77 4.64 2.49
CA GLU A 211 -10.48 3.25 2.13
C GLU A 211 -10.34 3.05 0.61
N THR A 212 -11.18 3.69 -0.19
CA THR A 212 -11.17 3.54 -1.65
C THR A 212 -9.89 4.12 -2.26
N GLU A 213 -9.50 5.32 -1.84
CA GLU A 213 -8.25 5.93 -2.28
C GLU A 213 -7.03 5.13 -1.82
N LEU A 214 -7.04 4.63 -0.58
CA LEU A 214 -5.95 3.79 -0.08
C LEU A 214 -5.80 2.52 -0.91
N LEU A 215 -6.91 1.84 -1.23
CA LEU A 215 -6.90 0.66 -2.09
C LEU A 215 -6.31 0.98 -3.46
N GLN A 216 -6.76 2.08 -4.09
CA GLN A 216 -6.24 2.50 -5.39
C GLN A 216 -4.74 2.80 -5.33
N LYS A 217 -4.29 3.61 -4.36
CA LYS A 217 -2.88 4.01 -4.23
C LYS A 217 -1.96 2.82 -3.96
N LEU A 218 -2.36 1.90 -3.09
CA LEU A 218 -1.57 0.70 -2.82
C LEU A 218 -1.56 -0.26 -4.02
N THR A 219 -2.68 -0.39 -4.72
CA THR A 219 -2.76 -1.17 -5.97
C THR A 219 -1.78 -0.60 -7.01
N ASP A 220 -1.78 0.71 -7.21
CA ASP A 220 -0.88 1.38 -8.15
C ASP A 220 0.60 1.20 -7.76
N ALA A 221 0.92 1.33 -6.47
CA ALA A 221 2.28 1.10 -5.96
C ALA A 221 2.76 -0.34 -6.23
N ILE A 222 1.91 -1.33 -5.97
CA ILE A 222 2.24 -2.74 -6.21
C ILE A 222 2.35 -3.02 -7.70
N LYS A 223 1.44 -2.51 -8.53
CA LYS A 223 1.55 -2.64 -10.00
C LYS A 223 2.82 -2.01 -10.52
N GLN A 224 3.20 -0.82 -10.03
CA GLN A 224 4.47 -0.18 -10.38
C GLN A 224 5.67 -1.04 -9.96
N ALA A 225 5.62 -1.65 -8.77
CA ALA A 225 6.64 -2.56 -8.30
C ALA A 225 6.76 -3.81 -9.18
N ILE A 226 5.62 -4.39 -9.60
CA ILE A 226 5.58 -5.57 -10.46
C ILE A 226 6.03 -5.24 -11.89
N SER A 227 5.62 -4.10 -12.45
CA SER A 227 5.98 -3.69 -13.80
C SER A 227 7.49 -3.45 -13.99
N GLY A 228 8.23 -3.21 -12.90
CA GLY A 228 9.68 -3.19 -12.91
C GLY A 228 10.37 -4.54 -13.21
N ARG A 229 9.59 -5.62 -13.33
CA ARG A 229 10.09 -6.99 -13.64
C ARG A 229 10.18 -7.30 -15.12
N LEU A 230 10.13 -6.31 -16.00
CA LEU A 230 10.37 -6.55 -17.42
C LEU A 230 11.78 -7.12 -17.59
N THR A 231 11.84 -8.37 -18.02
CA THR A 231 13.12 -9.01 -18.35
C THR A 231 13.47 -8.59 -19.77
N PHE A 232 14.50 -7.77 -19.89
CA PHE A 232 15.04 -7.41 -21.19
C PHE A 232 16.11 -8.42 -21.57
N THR A 233 16.01 -8.98 -22.75
CA THR A 233 17.15 -9.66 -23.36
C THR A 233 18.09 -8.61 -23.94
N THR A 234 19.38 -8.91 -23.95
CA THR A 234 20.35 -8.04 -24.62
C THR A 234 19.97 -7.89 -26.09
N PRO A 235 19.89 -6.68 -26.64
CA PRO A 235 19.59 -6.48 -28.04
C PRO A 235 20.62 -7.25 -28.91
N ALA A 236 20.14 -8.07 -29.82
CA ALA A 236 20.99 -8.75 -30.76
C ALA A 236 21.24 -7.84 -31.96
N VAL A 237 22.50 -7.52 -32.19
CA VAL A 237 22.96 -6.86 -33.42
C VAL A 237 23.37 -7.91 -34.39
N MET A 238 22.74 -7.97 -35.56
CA MET A 238 23.21 -8.86 -36.62
C MET A 238 24.55 -8.39 -37.13
N SER A 239 25.55 -9.24 -37.07
CA SER A 239 26.93 -8.97 -37.46
C SER A 239 27.14 -8.91 -39.00
N ASP A 240 26.12 -9.18 -39.78
CA ASP A 240 26.20 -9.08 -41.23
C ASP A 240 25.98 -7.63 -41.68
N VAL A 241 27.09 -6.93 -41.80
CA VAL A 241 27.18 -5.49 -42.14
C VAL A 241 26.72 -5.19 -43.56
N THR A 242 26.45 -6.20 -44.36
CA THR A 242 26.17 -6.03 -45.81
C THR A 242 24.68 -5.83 -46.11
N LYS A 243 23.76 -5.98 -45.14
CA LYS A 243 22.32 -5.93 -45.35
C LYS A 243 21.52 -4.94 -44.50
N GLY A 244 22.14 -3.91 -43.96
CA GLY A 244 21.46 -2.79 -43.37
C GLY A 244 21.60 -2.68 -41.85
N ASN A 245 21.64 -1.44 -41.36
CA ASN A 245 21.82 -1.08 -39.96
C ASN A 245 20.53 -1.32 -39.18
N PHE A 246 20.30 -2.56 -38.75
CA PHE A 246 19.13 -2.89 -37.95
C PHE A 246 19.54 -3.59 -36.65
N VAL A 247 18.77 -3.28 -35.59
CA VAL A 247 18.87 -3.93 -34.28
C VAL A 247 17.56 -4.66 -34.01
N TYR A 248 17.66 -5.89 -33.56
CA TYR A 248 16.53 -6.67 -33.11
C TYR A 248 16.53 -6.74 -31.60
N GLN A 249 15.42 -6.36 -31.00
CA GLN A 249 15.23 -6.40 -29.55
C GLN A 249 14.04 -7.30 -29.24
N SER A 250 14.31 -8.38 -28.51
CA SER A 250 13.25 -9.19 -27.92
C SER A 250 12.97 -8.73 -26.50
N THR A 251 11.71 -8.61 -26.16
CA THR A 251 11.26 -8.38 -24.80
C THR A 251 10.21 -9.41 -24.47
N PHE A 252 10.10 -9.80 -23.21
CA PHE A 252 9.01 -10.66 -22.76
C PHE A 252 8.53 -10.20 -21.39
N GLU A 253 7.23 -10.30 -21.21
CA GLU A 253 6.56 -10.02 -19.96
C GLU A 253 6.27 -11.35 -19.28
N TYR A 254 6.81 -11.53 -18.06
CA TYR A 254 6.58 -12.74 -17.30
C TYR A 254 5.20 -12.66 -16.63
N ALA A 255 4.35 -13.64 -16.90
CA ALA A 255 3.13 -13.89 -16.17
C ALA A 255 3.16 -15.32 -15.60
N ARG A 256 2.86 -15.47 -14.30
CA ARG A 256 2.96 -16.78 -13.63
C ARG A 256 1.98 -17.80 -14.16
N ASP A 257 0.77 -17.36 -14.49
CA ASP A 257 -0.36 -18.22 -14.84
C ASP A 257 -0.82 -18.07 -16.28
N MET A 258 -0.04 -17.35 -17.09
CA MET A 258 -0.34 -17.13 -18.49
C MET A 258 0.90 -17.38 -19.34
N GLN A 259 0.68 -17.71 -20.61
CA GLN A 259 1.76 -17.78 -21.59
C GLN A 259 2.50 -16.44 -21.65
N TRP A 260 3.81 -16.47 -21.59
CA TRP A 260 4.64 -15.26 -21.65
C TRP A 260 4.31 -14.47 -22.91
N LYS A 261 4.01 -13.19 -22.75
CA LYS A 261 3.88 -12.29 -23.89
C LYS A 261 5.29 -11.89 -24.33
N GLY A 262 5.66 -12.33 -25.48
CA GLY A 262 6.90 -11.91 -26.14
C GLY A 262 6.63 -10.81 -27.15
N SER A 263 7.58 -9.91 -27.33
CA SER A 263 7.58 -8.93 -28.41
C SER A 263 8.97 -8.95 -29.05
N LEU A 264 9.02 -8.92 -30.37
CA LEU A 264 10.26 -8.79 -31.13
C LEU A 264 10.15 -7.54 -31.99
N LYS A 265 11.02 -6.57 -31.73
CA LYS A 265 11.04 -5.28 -32.45
C LYS A 265 12.31 -5.17 -33.30
N LYS A 266 12.14 -4.69 -34.55
CA LYS A 266 13.22 -4.31 -35.43
C LYS A 266 13.35 -2.79 -35.45
N TYR A 267 14.52 -2.30 -35.10
CA TYR A 267 14.84 -0.87 -35.13
C TYR A 267 15.84 -0.57 -36.22
N LYS A 268 15.71 0.56 -36.86
CA LYS A 268 16.78 1.12 -37.67
C LYS A 268 17.86 1.68 -36.74
N LEU A 269 19.11 1.36 -37.01
CA LEU A 269 20.23 1.94 -36.27
C LEU A 269 20.61 3.30 -36.91
N ASN A 270 20.66 4.33 -36.09
CA ASN A 270 21.15 5.64 -36.52
C ASN A 270 22.69 5.64 -36.63
N SER A 271 23.23 6.63 -37.34
CA SER A 271 24.68 6.79 -37.50
C SER A 271 25.44 7.01 -36.18
N ASN A 272 24.76 7.49 -35.14
CA ASN A 272 25.30 7.65 -33.78
C ASN A 272 25.12 6.40 -32.89
N VAL A 273 24.80 5.23 -33.48
CA VAL A 273 24.56 3.97 -32.78
C VAL A 273 23.35 4.01 -31.81
N SER A 274 22.45 4.97 -31.95
CA SER A 274 21.18 5.01 -31.20
C SER A 274 20.07 4.26 -31.94
N PHE A 275 19.06 3.79 -31.21
CA PHE A 275 17.89 3.19 -31.81
C PHE A 275 17.07 4.24 -32.56
N GLY A 276 16.82 4.02 -33.80
CA GLY A 276 15.94 4.82 -34.64
C GLY A 276 14.48 4.34 -34.55
N ALA A 277 13.68 4.68 -35.56
CA ALA A 277 12.29 4.28 -35.60
C ALA A 277 12.12 2.76 -35.64
N VAL A 278 11.07 2.27 -34.97
CA VAL A 278 10.61 0.86 -35.08
C VAL A 278 10.19 0.63 -36.51
N GLN A 279 10.80 -0.34 -37.16
CA GLN A 279 10.48 -0.73 -38.52
C GLN A 279 9.46 -1.87 -38.57
N TRP A 280 9.41 -2.66 -37.52
CA TRP A 280 8.58 -3.84 -37.42
C TRP A 280 8.42 -4.24 -35.94
N ASP A 281 7.25 -4.70 -35.58
CA ASP A 281 6.88 -5.18 -34.24
C ASP A 281 6.04 -6.47 -34.41
N ALA A 282 6.46 -7.53 -33.74
CA ALA A 282 5.72 -8.80 -33.64
C ALA A 282 5.43 -9.08 -32.18
N GLY A 283 4.37 -8.50 -31.65
CA GLY A 283 3.97 -8.68 -30.27
C GLY A 283 2.62 -8.11 -29.98
#